data_265bb9baf6b24da7729a8ae786cb3f4d
#
_entry.id   265bb9baf6b24da7729a8ae786cb3f4d
#
_cell.length_a   1.000
_cell.length_b   1.000
_cell.length_c   1.000
_cell.angle_alpha   90.00
_cell.angle_beta   90.00
_cell.angle_gamma   90.00
#
_symmetry.space_group_name_H-M   'P 1'
#
loop_
_entity.id
_entity.type
_entity.pdbx_description
1 polymer ?
#
loop_
_entity_poly.entity_id
_entity_poly.type
_entity_poly.pdbx_seq_one_letter_code
_entity_poly.pdbx_strand_id
1 'polypeptide(L)'
;TISRSGSDWNEIFVKDLSTGELLPDHIVWAKFTNAQWQGDGFYYSAYDAPERELSSKNEYQKVYYHKLGTPQSQDELVFRSFEEPLMFHMAYVSEDERFVYMYQSGGDGNVLLVKDTKSENPRFIRLNNSYDYNFSPVGNDDKHIYIYTNENAPMAKVLVFDIDNLGVGK
;
A
#
# COMPACT_ATOMS: atom_id res chain seq x y z
N THR A 1 14.06 -6.56 -1.45
CA THR A 1 13.31 -7.82 -1.26
C THR A 1 14.10 -8.97 -1.89
N ILE A 2 14.03 -10.15 -1.28
CA ILE A 2 14.70 -11.36 -1.75
C ILE A 2 13.66 -12.48 -1.75
N SER A 3 13.56 -13.22 -2.87
CA SER A 3 12.83 -14.48 -2.96
C SER A 3 13.82 -15.63 -2.90
N ARG A 4 13.53 -16.67 -2.13
CA ARG A 4 14.40 -17.85 -1.99
C ARG A 4 13.83 -19.03 -2.75
N SER A 5 14.72 -19.76 -3.43
CA SER A 5 14.41 -21.05 -4.07
C SER A 5 13.19 -21.05 -5.00
N GLY A 6 12.91 -19.91 -5.66
CA GLY A 6 11.76 -19.77 -6.56
C GLY A 6 10.40 -19.70 -5.85
N SER A 7 10.40 -19.51 -4.55
CA SER A 7 9.17 -19.23 -3.80
C SER A 7 8.60 -17.84 -4.16
N ASP A 8 7.28 -17.70 -4.15
CA ASP A 8 6.61 -16.40 -4.26
C ASP A 8 6.69 -15.59 -2.96
N TRP A 9 7.13 -16.21 -1.86
CA TRP A 9 7.37 -15.54 -0.60
C TRP A 9 8.63 -14.71 -0.67
N ASN A 10 8.55 -13.49 -0.16
CA ASN A 10 9.65 -12.55 -0.12
C ASN A 10 10.06 -12.28 1.33
N GLU A 11 11.34 -12.09 1.49
CA GLU A 11 11.94 -11.50 2.69
C GLU A 11 12.37 -10.07 2.35
N ILE A 12 12.14 -9.13 3.27
CA ILE A 12 12.60 -7.75 3.12
C ILE A 12 13.75 -7.54 4.09
N PHE A 13 14.87 -7.07 3.56
CA PHE A 13 16.03 -6.64 4.30
C PHE A 13 16.29 -5.18 4.02
N VAL A 14 16.77 -4.46 5.01
CA VAL A 14 17.16 -3.05 4.88
C VAL A 14 18.68 -2.96 4.84
N LYS A 15 19.18 -2.12 3.92
CA LYS A 15 20.62 -1.88 3.74
C LYS A 15 20.90 -0.40 3.87
N ASP A 16 21.84 -0.05 4.73
CA ASP A 16 22.41 1.30 4.77
C ASP A 16 23.31 1.52 3.55
N LEU A 17 22.96 2.48 2.72
CA LEU A 17 23.71 2.78 1.48
C LEU A 17 25.02 3.51 1.75
N SER A 18 25.18 4.16 2.90
CA SER A 18 26.41 4.88 3.26
C SER A 18 27.52 3.94 3.72
N THR A 19 27.15 2.87 4.45
CA THR A 19 28.10 1.87 4.97
C THR A 19 28.15 0.61 4.13
N GLY A 20 27.07 0.32 3.37
CA GLY A 20 26.88 -0.92 2.64
C GLY A 20 26.48 -2.11 3.53
N GLU A 21 26.20 -1.89 4.80
CA GLU A 21 25.83 -2.93 5.77
C GLU A 21 24.33 -3.19 5.79
N LEU A 22 23.94 -4.43 6.10
CA LEU A 22 22.54 -4.76 6.39
C LEU A 22 22.19 -4.32 7.80
N LEU A 23 21.04 -3.67 7.93
CA LEU A 23 20.42 -3.37 9.22
C LEU A 23 19.78 -4.64 9.80
N PRO A 24 19.46 -4.65 11.10
CA PRO A 24 18.84 -5.82 11.75
C PRO A 24 17.39 -6.08 11.30
N ASP A 25 16.81 -5.14 10.57
CA ASP A 25 15.44 -5.19 10.11
C ASP A 25 15.24 -6.33 9.09
N HIS A 26 14.35 -7.27 9.43
CA HIS A 26 14.07 -8.45 8.63
C HIS A 26 12.58 -8.77 8.69
N ILE A 27 11.92 -8.67 7.54
CA ILE A 27 10.50 -8.98 7.37
C ILE A 27 10.35 -10.31 6.63
N VAL A 28 9.49 -11.16 7.12
CA VAL A 28 9.11 -12.44 6.51
C VAL A 28 7.64 -12.46 6.14
N TRP A 29 7.23 -13.44 5.35
CA TRP A 29 5.84 -13.65 4.89
C TRP A 29 5.28 -12.49 4.05
N ALA A 30 6.18 -11.68 3.48
CA ALA A 30 5.83 -10.68 2.48
C ALA A 30 5.56 -11.34 1.13
N LYS A 31 4.50 -10.92 0.43
CA LYS A 31 4.15 -11.44 -0.89
C LYS A 31 3.34 -10.40 -1.65
N PHE A 32 3.59 -10.27 -2.96
CA PHE A 32 2.96 -9.28 -3.82
C PHE A 32 3.05 -7.87 -3.22
N THR A 33 4.26 -7.44 -2.88
CA THR A 33 4.53 -6.22 -2.15
C THR A 33 5.79 -5.51 -2.61
N ASN A 34 5.79 -4.20 -2.40
CA ASN A 34 6.99 -3.35 -2.42
C ASN A 34 7.11 -2.65 -1.06
N ALA A 35 8.31 -2.30 -0.65
CA ALA A 35 8.52 -1.41 0.49
C ALA A 35 8.29 0.05 0.05
N GLN A 36 7.31 0.71 0.64
CA GLN A 36 6.98 2.11 0.38
C GLN A 36 7.41 2.97 1.57
N TRP A 37 8.47 3.73 1.40
CA TRP A 37 9.08 4.52 2.46
C TRP A 37 8.22 5.71 2.87
N GLN A 38 8.15 5.96 4.17
CA GLN A 38 7.61 7.17 4.78
C GLN A 38 8.26 7.41 6.13
N GLY A 39 8.85 8.57 6.33
CA GLY A 39 9.52 8.92 7.59
C GLY A 39 10.63 7.94 7.97
N ASP A 40 10.53 7.35 9.15
CA ASP A 40 11.51 6.42 9.72
C ASP A 40 11.18 4.93 9.48
N GLY A 41 10.35 4.64 8.48
CA GLY A 41 9.95 3.27 8.19
C GLY A 41 9.35 3.09 6.79
N PHE A 42 8.66 1.98 6.58
CA PHE A 42 8.04 1.66 5.30
C PHE A 42 6.79 0.80 5.44
N TYR A 43 5.88 0.97 4.49
CA TYR A 43 4.72 0.09 4.33
C TYR A 43 5.09 -1.14 3.50
N TYR A 44 4.50 -2.28 3.86
CA TYR A 44 4.61 -3.52 3.10
C TYR A 44 3.34 -4.34 3.23
N SER A 45 3.11 -5.25 2.28
CA SER A 45 1.99 -6.18 2.31
C SER A 45 2.45 -7.58 2.67
N ALA A 46 1.69 -8.24 3.52
CA ALA A 46 1.99 -9.59 3.99
C ALA A 46 0.71 -10.39 4.24
N TYR A 47 0.88 -11.70 4.34
CA TYR A 47 -0.12 -12.63 4.80
C TYR A 47 0.26 -13.16 6.20
N ASP A 48 -0.67 -13.83 6.85
CA ASP A 48 -0.33 -14.60 8.05
C ASP A 48 0.65 -15.71 7.70
N ALA A 49 1.49 -16.10 8.65
CA ALA A 49 2.44 -17.19 8.45
C ALA A 49 1.67 -18.46 7.99
N PRO A 50 2.01 -19.05 6.84
CA PRO A 50 1.27 -20.17 6.31
C PRO A 50 1.53 -21.45 7.15
N GLU A 51 0.52 -22.29 7.32
CA GLU A 51 0.70 -23.61 7.93
C GLU A 51 1.62 -24.50 7.08
N ARG A 52 1.55 -24.33 5.76
CA ARG A 52 2.41 -25.00 4.77
C ARG A 52 2.78 -24.02 3.68
N GLU A 53 4.05 -23.70 3.56
CA GLU A 53 4.57 -22.65 2.68
C GLU A 53 4.13 -22.77 1.21
N LEU A 54 4.07 -23.97 0.67
CA LEU A 54 3.77 -24.21 -0.75
C LEU A 54 2.30 -24.51 -1.07
N SER A 55 1.44 -24.73 -0.07
CA SER A 55 0.06 -25.16 -0.29
C SER A 55 -1.01 -24.39 0.45
N SER A 56 -0.63 -23.44 1.28
CA SER A 56 -1.59 -22.56 1.96
C SER A 56 -2.17 -21.54 1.00
N LYS A 57 -3.45 -21.27 1.12
CA LYS A 57 -4.12 -20.22 0.36
C LYS A 57 -3.62 -18.84 0.80
N ASN A 58 -3.43 -17.95 -0.16
CA ASN A 58 -3.13 -16.55 0.09
C ASN A 58 -4.45 -15.78 0.20
N GLU A 59 -4.97 -15.68 1.40
CA GLU A 59 -6.24 -15.00 1.68
C GLU A 59 -6.02 -13.89 2.70
N TYR A 60 -6.80 -12.80 2.58
CA TYR A 60 -6.80 -11.67 3.53
C TYR A 60 -5.45 -10.99 3.66
N GLN A 61 -4.85 -10.59 2.54
CA GLN A 61 -3.63 -9.79 2.55
C GLN A 61 -3.80 -8.54 3.40
N LYS A 62 -2.78 -8.23 4.20
CA LYS A 62 -2.74 -7.10 5.13
C LYS A 62 -1.64 -6.14 4.74
N VAL A 63 -1.77 -4.88 5.11
CA VAL A 63 -0.70 -3.88 4.97
C VAL A 63 -0.24 -3.46 6.35
N TYR A 64 1.06 -3.50 6.54
CA TYR A 64 1.74 -3.11 7.78
C TYR A 64 2.65 -1.93 7.54
N TYR A 65 2.95 -1.21 8.62
CA TYR A 65 4.03 -0.23 8.66
C TYR A 65 5.12 -0.75 9.60
N HIS A 66 6.32 -0.88 9.06
CA HIS A 66 7.52 -1.27 9.79
C HIS A 66 8.34 -0.03 10.11
N LYS A 67 8.62 0.18 11.39
CA LYS A 67 9.55 1.21 11.87
C LYS A 67 10.95 0.64 11.93
N LEU A 68 11.93 1.31 11.32
CA LEU A 68 13.32 0.86 11.36
C LEU A 68 13.84 0.63 12.79
N GLY A 69 14.60 -0.45 12.96
CA GLY A 69 15.19 -0.84 14.21
C GLY A 69 14.23 -1.53 15.19
N THR A 70 13.00 -1.84 14.78
CA THR A 70 12.06 -2.59 15.60
C THR A 70 11.87 -4.02 15.05
N PRO A 71 11.51 -5.00 15.88
CA PRO A 71 11.17 -6.33 15.37
C PRO A 71 9.82 -6.33 14.65
N GLN A 72 9.67 -7.15 13.59
CA GLN A 72 8.43 -7.29 12.80
C GLN A 72 7.17 -7.53 13.65
N SER A 73 7.31 -8.18 14.81
CA SER A 73 6.19 -8.43 15.72
C SER A 73 5.57 -7.17 16.35
N GLN A 74 6.22 -6.02 16.21
CA GLN A 74 5.76 -4.72 16.68
C GLN A 74 5.20 -3.85 15.54
N ASP A 75 5.15 -4.38 14.32
CA ASP A 75 4.66 -3.63 13.16
C ASP A 75 3.19 -3.27 13.30
N GLU A 76 2.87 -2.03 12.95
CA GLU A 76 1.52 -1.52 12.97
C GLU A 76 0.68 -2.13 11.85
N LEU A 77 -0.45 -2.75 12.17
CA LEU A 77 -1.44 -3.14 11.19
C LEU A 77 -2.17 -1.90 10.67
N VAL A 78 -1.86 -1.47 9.46
CA VAL A 78 -2.40 -0.25 8.84
C VAL A 78 -3.72 -0.50 8.12
N PHE A 79 -3.81 -1.64 7.44
CA PHE A 79 -4.99 -1.96 6.63
C PHE A 79 -5.24 -3.46 6.52
N ARG A 80 -6.52 -3.84 6.58
CA ARG A 80 -7.02 -5.18 6.26
C ARG A 80 -8.46 -5.11 5.77
N SER A 81 -8.88 -6.09 4.97
CA SER A 81 -10.28 -6.34 4.63
C SER A 81 -10.68 -7.74 5.07
N PHE A 82 -11.93 -7.92 5.44
CA PHE A 82 -12.53 -9.23 5.77
C PHE A 82 -13.56 -9.68 4.74
N GLU A 83 -13.94 -8.77 3.83
CA GLU A 83 -15.04 -9.02 2.89
C GLU A 83 -14.58 -9.78 1.66
N GLU A 84 -13.34 -9.51 1.21
CA GLU A 84 -12.80 -10.00 -0.06
C GLU A 84 -11.46 -10.73 0.16
N PRO A 85 -11.47 -12.05 0.38
CA PRO A 85 -10.26 -12.79 0.78
C PRO A 85 -9.14 -12.78 -0.25
N LEU A 86 -9.46 -12.66 -1.53
CA LEU A 86 -8.48 -12.72 -2.63
C LEU A 86 -8.00 -11.34 -3.11
N MET A 87 -8.48 -10.27 -2.49
CA MET A 87 -8.02 -8.92 -2.82
C MET A 87 -6.58 -8.69 -2.43
N PHE A 88 -5.85 -8.01 -3.31
CA PHE A 88 -4.53 -7.47 -3.02
C PHE A 88 -4.66 -6.07 -2.42
N HIS A 89 -3.82 -5.81 -1.42
CA HIS A 89 -3.74 -4.52 -0.76
C HIS A 89 -2.30 -4.02 -0.81
N MET A 90 -2.07 -2.86 -1.42
CA MET A 90 -0.73 -2.27 -1.49
C MET A 90 -0.79 -0.79 -1.10
N ALA A 91 0.15 -0.37 -0.27
CA ALA A 91 0.37 1.04 0.00
C ALA A 91 1.24 1.67 -1.10
N TYR A 92 0.99 2.93 -1.37
CA TYR A 92 1.84 3.83 -2.15
C TYR A 92 1.93 5.16 -1.41
N VAL A 93 3.11 5.74 -1.32
CA VAL A 93 3.36 7.00 -0.63
C VAL A 93 3.67 8.08 -1.66
N SER A 94 3.06 9.27 -1.53
CA SER A 94 3.38 10.40 -2.39
C SER A 94 4.83 10.85 -2.24
N GLU A 95 5.39 11.52 -3.25
CA GLU A 95 6.79 11.94 -3.27
C GLU A 95 7.14 12.88 -2.09
N ASP A 96 6.20 13.69 -1.65
CA ASP A 96 6.32 14.59 -0.50
C ASP A 96 5.99 13.91 0.85
N GLU A 97 5.75 12.61 0.85
CA GLU A 97 5.36 11.76 1.99
C GLU A 97 4.07 12.19 2.72
N ARG A 98 3.32 13.14 2.16
CA ARG A 98 2.08 13.62 2.77
C ARG A 98 0.93 12.63 2.65
N PHE A 99 0.78 11.99 1.48
CA PHE A 99 -0.35 11.11 1.20
C PHE A 99 0.07 9.66 1.18
N VAL A 100 -0.69 8.84 1.90
CA VAL A 100 -0.62 7.38 1.80
C VAL A 100 -1.85 6.90 1.06
N TYR A 101 -1.65 6.30 -0.10
CA TYR A 101 -2.69 5.67 -0.89
C TYR A 101 -2.74 4.18 -0.59
N MET A 102 -3.95 3.63 -0.54
CA MET A 102 -4.19 2.21 -0.40
C MET A 102 -4.92 1.69 -1.63
N TYR A 103 -4.25 0.83 -2.37
CA TYR A 103 -4.86 0.10 -3.48
C TYR A 103 -5.54 -1.16 -2.96
N GLN A 104 -6.78 -1.38 -3.38
CA GLN A 104 -7.48 -2.64 -3.26
C GLN A 104 -7.76 -3.15 -4.66
N SER A 105 -7.14 -4.24 -5.08
CA SER A 105 -7.28 -4.80 -6.42
C SER A 105 -7.48 -6.30 -6.39
N GLY A 106 -8.28 -6.81 -7.32
CA GLY A 106 -8.60 -8.24 -7.42
C GLY A 106 -9.37 -8.57 -8.69
N GLY A 107 -9.47 -7.63 -9.62
CA GLY A 107 -10.17 -7.73 -10.88
C GLY A 107 -9.53 -6.87 -11.96
N ASP A 108 -10.35 -6.30 -12.84
CA ASP A 108 -9.89 -5.51 -13.99
C ASP A 108 -9.38 -4.11 -13.60
N GLY A 109 -9.75 -3.62 -12.42
CA GLY A 109 -9.34 -2.34 -11.89
C GLY A 109 -9.10 -2.38 -10.37
N ASN A 110 -9.19 -1.21 -9.73
CA ASN A 110 -8.95 -1.08 -8.30
C ASN A 110 -9.84 -0.04 -7.63
N VAL A 111 -10.06 -0.23 -6.35
CA VAL A 111 -10.47 0.85 -5.46
C VAL A 111 -9.22 1.50 -4.89
N LEU A 112 -9.24 2.83 -4.85
CA LEU A 112 -8.18 3.66 -4.29
C LEU A 112 -8.71 4.40 -3.06
N LEU A 113 -8.00 4.26 -1.94
CA LEU A 113 -8.21 5.06 -0.75
C LEU A 113 -7.02 5.98 -0.56
N VAL A 114 -7.23 7.12 0.09
CA VAL A 114 -6.16 8.07 0.43
C VAL A 114 -6.24 8.45 1.91
N LYS A 115 -5.09 8.60 2.54
CA LYS A 115 -4.93 9.17 3.89
C LYS A 115 -4.01 10.39 3.79
N ASP A 116 -4.49 11.56 4.17
CA ASP A 116 -3.65 12.75 4.39
C ASP A 116 -3.05 12.66 5.79
N THR A 117 -1.74 12.50 5.89
CA THR A 117 -1.04 12.38 7.17
C THR A 117 -0.96 13.68 7.95
N LYS A 118 -1.19 14.82 7.27
CA LYS A 118 -1.24 16.16 7.88
C LYS A 118 -2.64 16.55 8.36
N SER A 119 -3.66 15.74 8.08
CA SER A 119 -5.01 15.97 8.58
C SER A 119 -5.07 15.89 10.11
N GLU A 120 -5.95 16.65 10.75
CA GLU A 120 -6.20 16.56 12.22
C GLU A 120 -6.68 15.16 12.65
N ASN A 121 -7.35 14.43 11.74
CA ASN A 121 -7.81 13.06 11.97
C ASN A 121 -7.45 12.18 10.78
N PRO A 122 -6.20 11.71 10.67
CA PRO A 122 -5.72 10.92 9.54
C PRO A 122 -6.46 9.59 9.43
N ARG A 123 -7.22 9.40 8.35
CA ARG A 123 -7.93 8.15 8.05
C ARG A 123 -7.95 7.88 6.57
N PHE A 124 -8.12 6.64 6.18
CA PHE A 124 -8.33 6.30 4.78
C PHE A 124 -9.73 6.72 4.30
N ILE A 125 -9.75 7.50 3.23
CA ILE A 125 -10.94 7.99 2.54
C ILE A 125 -10.97 7.32 1.17
N ARG A 126 -12.10 6.72 0.83
CA ARG A 126 -12.29 6.04 -0.45
C ARG A 126 -12.55 7.07 -1.56
N LEU A 127 -11.81 6.99 -2.67
CA LEU A 127 -11.94 7.92 -3.80
C LEU A 127 -12.89 7.42 -4.90
N ASN A 128 -13.05 6.10 -5.04
CA ASN A 128 -13.96 5.49 -6.02
C ASN A 128 -14.62 4.23 -5.43
N ASN A 129 -15.73 3.79 -6.04
CA ASN A 129 -16.55 2.69 -5.50
C ASN A 129 -16.60 1.44 -6.38
N SER A 130 -15.97 1.46 -7.56
CA SER A 130 -15.98 0.34 -8.50
C SER A 130 -14.58 -0.22 -8.71
N TYR A 131 -14.51 -1.53 -8.91
CA TYR A 131 -13.30 -2.25 -9.32
C TYR A 131 -13.22 -2.44 -10.85
N ASP A 132 -14.11 -1.77 -11.62
CA ASP A 132 -14.13 -1.90 -13.09
C ASP A 132 -13.10 -1.01 -13.78
N TYR A 133 -12.53 -0.04 -13.06
CA TYR A 133 -11.64 0.96 -13.60
C TYR A 133 -10.34 1.07 -12.81
N ASN A 134 -9.30 1.54 -13.46
CA ASN A 134 -8.02 1.83 -12.83
C ASN A 134 -8.01 3.26 -12.26
N PHE A 135 -7.55 3.38 -11.01
CA PHE A 135 -7.30 4.65 -10.35
C PHE A 135 -5.87 4.66 -9.83
N SER A 136 -5.06 5.62 -10.25
CA SER A 136 -3.65 5.72 -9.85
C SER A 136 -3.27 7.16 -9.54
N PRO A 137 -2.64 7.45 -8.39
CA PRO A 137 -2.12 8.78 -8.10
C PRO A 137 -0.98 9.11 -9.08
N VAL A 138 -0.99 10.31 -9.61
CA VAL A 138 0.04 10.82 -10.54
C VAL A 138 0.75 12.06 -9.99
N GLY A 139 0.29 12.60 -8.88
CA GLY A 139 0.91 13.72 -8.18
C GLY A 139 -0.05 14.43 -7.25
N ASN A 140 0.47 15.43 -6.57
CA ASN A 140 -0.29 16.33 -5.70
C ASN A 140 0.38 17.71 -5.65
N ASP A 141 -0.39 18.71 -5.25
CA ASP A 141 0.10 20.00 -4.81
C ASP A 141 -0.44 20.31 -3.40
N ASP A 142 -0.35 21.56 -2.95
CA ASP A 142 -0.79 21.96 -1.61
C ASP A 142 -2.31 21.82 -1.39
N LYS A 143 -3.10 21.84 -2.48
CA LYS A 143 -4.58 21.87 -2.45
C LYS A 143 -5.24 20.68 -3.12
N HIS A 144 -4.54 19.97 -4.01
CA HIS A 144 -5.13 18.95 -4.85
C HIS A 144 -4.31 17.69 -4.89
N ILE A 145 -5.01 16.56 -5.07
CA ILE A 145 -4.42 15.31 -5.53
C ILE A 145 -4.91 15.02 -6.94
N TYR A 146 -4.03 14.50 -7.79
CA TYR A 146 -4.28 14.18 -9.19
C TYR A 146 -4.30 12.68 -9.38
N ILE A 147 -5.42 12.16 -9.90
CA ILE A 147 -5.64 10.73 -10.07
C ILE A 147 -5.92 10.43 -11.54
N TYR A 148 -5.06 9.62 -12.13
CA TYR A 148 -5.25 9.05 -13.45
C TYR A 148 -6.30 7.94 -13.39
N THR A 149 -7.25 7.92 -14.35
CA THR A 149 -8.27 6.87 -14.44
C THR A 149 -8.77 6.69 -15.89
N ASN A 150 -9.24 5.48 -16.19
CA ASN A 150 -9.98 5.17 -17.42
C ASN A 150 -11.50 5.14 -17.20
N GLU A 151 -12.01 5.56 -16.03
CA GLU A 151 -13.44 5.61 -15.74
C GLU A 151 -14.18 6.51 -16.73
N ASN A 152 -15.11 5.94 -17.53
CA ASN A 152 -15.85 6.65 -18.57
C ASN A 152 -14.95 7.45 -19.55
N ALA A 153 -13.71 6.99 -19.75
CA ALA A 153 -12.71 7.62 -20.60
C ALA A 153 -11.76 6.56 -21.19
N PRO A 154 -12.06 5.96 -22.37
CA PRO A 154 -11.21 4.92 -22.97
C PRO A 154 -9.76 5.34 -23.23
N MET A 155 -9.52 6.64 -23.43
CA MET A 155 -8.18 7.22 -23.60
C MET A 155 -7.60 7.74 -22.28
N ALA A 156 -8.26 7.41 -21.16
CA ALA A 156 -8.02 7.89 -19.82
C ALA A 156 -8.16 9.42 -19.63
N LYS A 157 -8.19 9.82 -18.39
CA LYS A 157 -8.28 11.22 -17.92
C LYS A 157 -7.58 11.39 -16.59
N VAL A 158 -7.34 12.62 -16.17
CA VAL A 158 -6.91 12.96 -14.83
C VAL A 158 -8.09 13.60 -14.09
N LEU A 159 -8.42 13.05 -12.93
CA LEU A 159 -9.33 13.64 -11.97
C LEU A 159 -8.54 14.50 -10.98
N VAL A 160 -9.14 15.60 -10.55
CA VAL A 160 -8.59 16.49 -9.53
C VAL A 160 -9.49 16.42 -8.31
N PHE A 161 -8.92 16.08 -7.16
CA PHE A 161 -9.61 16.07 -5.88
C PHE A 161 -9.07 17.20 -5.01
N ASP A 162 -9.94 18.02 -4.48
CA ASP A 162 -9.62 19.07 -3.51
C ASP A 162 -9.38 18.39 -2.14
N ILE A 163 -8.22 18.66 -1.53
CA ILE A 163 -7.80 18.05 -0.27
C ILE A 163 -8.73 18.41 0.88
N ASP A 164 -9.21 19.66 0.92
CA ASP A 164 -10.11 20.14 1.97
C ASP A 164 -11.50 19.49 1.91
N ASN A 165 -11.85 18.92 0.75
CA ASN A 165 -13.13 18.26 0.49
C ASN A 165 -13.02 16.73 0.34
N LEU A 166 -11.90 16.13 0.70
CA LEU A 166 -11.75 14.67 0.69
C LEU A 166 -12.79 14.03 1.63
N GLY A 167 -13.66 13.17 1.06
CA GLY A 167 -14.69 12.45 1.82
C GLY A 167 -15.97 13.25 2.13
N VAL A 168 -16.12 14.46 1.63
CA VAL A 168 -17.40 15.15 1.59
C VAL A 168 -18.19 14.59 0.41
N GLY A 169 -19.19 13.79 0.69
CA GLY A 169 -19.96 12.91 -0.15
C GLY A 169 -20.13 13.31 -1.63
N LYS A 170 -19.84 12.32 -2.46
CA LYS A 170 -20.45 12.18 -3.78
C LYS A 170 -21.67 11.27 -3.69
#